data_f0eb0edf467390cd1c5a99f9487a0f0d
#
_entry.id   f0eb0edf467390cd1c5a99f9487a0f0d
#
_cell.length_a   1.000
_cell.length_b   1.000
_cell.length_c   1.000
_cell.angle_alpha   90.00
_cell.angle_beta   90.00
_cell.angle_gamma   90.00
#
_symmetry.space_group_name_H-M   'P 1'
#
loop_
_entity.id
_entity.type
_entity.pdbx_description
1 polymer ?
#
loop_
_entity_poly.entity_id
_entity_poly.type
_entity_poly.pdbx_seq_one_letter_code
_entity_poly.pdbx_strand_id
1 'polypeptide(L)'
;MAGALGTMVAKRQSSEETAMQFGRSYEEFEVGTTYRHWPGKTVTEYDDHLFCLLTMNHHPLHMDTNYAEKTTQFGKNVVVGNYVYSLLIGMSVPDISGRAIANLEIESLRHVAPTYHGDTIYGETTVLDKWESKSKDDRGVVLVETKGYNQDGTLVCLFRRKVMVPKRSYLDARGGEQPGRPALQDTEG
;
A
#
# COMPACT_ATOMS: atom_id res chain seq x y z
N MET A 1 -63.23 20.15 22.74
CA MET A 1 -62.37 18.95 22.70
C MET A 1 -61.11 19.31 21.87
N ALA A 2 -60.00 19.54 22.56
CA ALA A 2 -58.74 19.93 21.95
C ALA A 2 -57.92 18.67 21.73
N GLY A 3 -57.59 18.38 20.45
CA GLY A 3 -56.71 17.31 20.06
C GLY A 3 -55.30 17.78 19.98
N ALA A 4 -54.42 17.21 20.80
CA ALA A 4 -52.97 17.52 20.83
C ALA A 4 -52.27 16.92 19.61
N LEU A 5 -51.66 17.76 18.76
CA LEU A 5 -50.66 17.35 17.78
C LEU A 5 -49.35 17.15 18.51
N GLY A 6 -48.97 15.88 18.68
CA GLY A 6 -47.64 15.49 19.12
C GLY A 6 -46.62 15.68 18.00
N THR A 7 -45.74 16.65 18.16
CA THR A 7 -44.61 16.87 17.24
C THR A 7 -43.59 15.78 17.45
N MET A 8 -43.50 14.83 16.49
CA MET A 8 -42.46 13.82 16.42
C MET A 8 -41.15 14.48 15.94
N VAL A 9 -40.27 14.83 16.90
CA VAL A 9 -38.94 15.27 16.60
C VAL A 9 -38.12 14.00 16.18
N ALA A 10 -37.92 13.82 14.89
CA ALA A 10 -37.03 12.81 14.37
C ALA A 10 -35.60 13.13 14.83
N LYS A 11 -35.04 12.31 15.69
CA LYS A 11 -33.61 12.32 16.00
C LYS A 11 -32.84 12.08 14.69
N ARG A 12 -32.19 13.11 14.16
CA ARG A 12 -31.12 12.95 13.17
C ARG A 12 -30.04 12.09 13.83
N GLN A 13 -29.93 10.83 13.39
CA GLN A 13 -28.72 10.06 13.60
C GLN A 13 -27.62 10.80 12.86
N SER A 14 -26.64 11.32 13.60
CA SER A 14 -25.39 11.79 13.03
C SER A 14 -24.77 10.61 12.28
N SER A 15 -24.74 10.70 10.96
CA SER A 15 -23.89 9.83 10.13
C SER A 15 -22.46 10.13 10.58
N GLU A 16 -21.89 9.27 11.41
CA GLU A 16 -20.43 9.23 11.56
C GLU A 16 -19.88 8.97 10.18
N GLU A 17 -19.31 10.01 9.57
CA GLU A 17 -18.58 9.91 8.33
C GLU A 17 -17.42 8.97 8.59
N THR A 18 -17.54 7.73 8.11
CA THR A 18 -16.47 6.74 8.24
C THR A 18 -15.31 7.23 7.40
N ALA A 19 -14.44 8.02 8.01
CA ALA A 19 -13.22 8.49 7.37
C ALA A 19 -12.43 7.25 6.90
N MET A 20 -12.10 7.21 5.61
CA MET A 20 -11.34 6.11 5.03
C MET A 20 -10.01 6.02 5.77
N GLN A 21 -9.77 4.91 6.46
CA GLN A 21 -8.55 4.69 7.22
C GLN A 21 -7.37 4.64 6.24
N PHE A 22 -6.40 5.54 6.43
CA PHE A 22 -5.18 5.58 5.64
C PHE A 22 -3.96 5.40 6.54
N GLY A 23 -3.43 4.18 6.56
CA GLY A 23 -2.38 3.77 7.48
C GLY A 23 -2.88 3.47 8.89
N ARG A 24 -1.99 2.93 9.72
CA ARG A 24 -2.27 2.45 11.09
C ARG A 24 -1.25 3.00 12.09
N SER A 25 -1.68 3.12 13.35
CA SER A 25 -0.76 3.29 14.49
C SER A 25 -0.14 1.95 14.88
N TYR A 26 0.92 1.98 15.67
CA TYR A 26 1.64 0.79 16.12
C TYR A 26 0.72 -0.22 16.85
N GLU A 27 -0.21 0.27 17.66
CA GLU A 27 -1.14 -0.56 18.44
C GLU A 27 -2.12 -1.35 17.57
N GLU A 28 -2.45 -0.84 16.39
CA GLU A 28 -3.43 -1.44 15.46
C GLU A 28 -2.83 -2.58 14.62
N PHE A 29 -1.53 -2.80 14.68
CA PHE A 29 -0.91 -3.97 14.05
C PHE A 29 -0.95 -5.17 14.99
N GLU A 30 -1.40 -6.32 14.49
CA GLU A 30 -1.40 -7.59 15.17
C GLU A 30 -0.53 -8.59 14.41
N VAL A 31 0.38 -9.26 15.13
CA VAL A 31 1.26 -10.30 14.54
C VAL A 31 0.40 -11.44 14.00
N GLY A 32 0.70 -11.88 12.79
CA GLY A 32 -0.06 -12.91 12.07
C GLY A 32 -1.20 -12.37 11.19
N THR A 33 -1.60 -11.10 11.36
CA THR A 33 -2.65 -10.51 10.50
C THR A 33 -2.15 -10.32 9.08
N THR A 34 -2.98 -10.68 8.10
CA THR A 34 -2.73 -10.48 6.67
C THR A 34 -3.70 -9.46 6.09
N TYR A 35 -3.15 -8.42 5.46
CA TYR A 35 -3.89 -7.37 4.74
C TYR A 35 -3.83 -7.67 3.25
N ARG A 36 -5.00 -7.75 2.60
CA ARG A 36 -5.13 -7.90 1.15
C ARG A 36 -5.35 -6.54 0.52
N HIS A 37 -4.42 -6.12 -0.34
CA HIS A 37 -4.45 -4.80 -0.95
C HIS A 37 -5.39 -4.77 -2.14
N TRP A 38 -6.20 -3.72 -2.24
CA TRP A 38 -7.16 -3.50 -3.32
C TRP A 38 -7.14 -2.02 -3.76
N PRO A 39 -7.27 -1.74 -5.07
CA PRO A 39 -7.39 -2.67 -6.21
C PRO A 39 -6.06 -3.29 -6.64
N GLY A 40 -6.12 -4.31 -7.52
CA GLY A 40 -4.98 -4.77 -8.30
C GLY A 40 -4.61 -3.77 -9.40
N LYS A 41 -3.41 -3.91 -9.99
CA LYS A 41 -2.93 -3.07 -11.10
C LYS A 41 -2.49 -3.94 -12.28
N THR A 42 -3.12 -3.76 -13.44
CA THR A 42 -2.62 -4.33 -14.70
C THR A 42 -1.41 -3.53 -15.16
N VAL A 43 -0.29 -4.23 -15.35
CA VAL A 43 0.98 -3.65 -15.82
C VAL A 43 0.92 -3.49 -17.33
N THR A 44 1.00 -2.25 -17.78
CA THR A 44 1.05 -1.94 -19.22
C THR A 44 2.50 -1.80 -19.69
N GLU A 45 2.72 -1.88 -20.99
CA GLU A 45 4.01 -1.58 -21.61
C GLU A 45 4.47 -0.14 -21.26
N TYR A 46 3.53 0.81 -21.23
CA TYR A 46 3.82 2.19 -20.84
C TYR A 46 4.36 2.30 -19.40
N ASP A 47 3.78 1.57 -18.45
CA ASP A 47 4.22 1.59 -17.05
C ASP A 47 5.68 1.13 -16.92
N ASP A 48 6.03 0.04 -17.60
CA ASP A 48 7.37 -0.56 -17.57
C ASP A 48 8.40 0.33 -18.29
N HIS A 49 8.07 0.80 -19.50
CA HIS A 49 8.97 1.68 -20.26
C HIS A 49 9.19 3.02 -19.54
N LEU A 50 8.14 3.62 -18.95
CA LEU A 50 8.30 4.84 -18.15
C LEU A 50 9.24 4.59 -16.95
N PHE A 51 9.07 3.47 -16.25
CA PHE A 51 9.95 3.11 -15.15
C PHE A 51 11.40 2.92 -15.62
N CYS A 52 11.62 2.26 -16.75
CA CYS A 52 12.93 2.13 -17.37
C CYS A 52 13.58 3.49 -17.66
N LEU A 53 12.82 4.41 -18.26
CA LEU A 53 13.31 5.76 -18.56
C LEU A 53 13.68 6.54 -17.31
N LEU A 54 12.84 6.49 -16.27
CA LEU A 54 13.06 7.20 -15.01
C LEU A 54 14.24 6.65 -14.21
N THR A 55 14.54 5.36 -14.35
CA THR A 55 15.60 4.67 -13.60
C THR A 55 16.88 4.45 -14.42
N MET A 56 16.92 4.91 -15.68
CA MET A 56 18.02 4.68 -16.62
C MET A 56 18.28 3.16 -16.87
N ASN A 57 17.29 2.32 -16.72
CA ASN A 57 17.38 0.89 -17.00
C ASN A 57 17.16 0.64 -18.51
N HIS A 58 18.23 0.71 -19.29
CA HIS A 58 18.19 0.52 -20.73
C HIS A 58 18.43 -0.94 -21.17
N HIS A 59 18.20 -1.93 -20.31
CA HIS A 59 18.39 -3.31 -20.70
C HIS A 59 17.35 -3.73 -21.77
N PRO A 60 17.78 -4.26 -22.92
CA PRO A 60 16.88 -4.53 -24.05
C PRO A 60 15.79 -5.59 -23.74
N LEU A 61 15.99 -6.45 -22.73
CA LEU A 61 14.95 -7.39 -22.28
C LEU A 61 13.63 -6.69 -21.93
N HIS A 62 13.68 -5.45 -21.45
CA HIS A 62 12.52 -4.69 -21.01
C HIS A 62 11.90 -3.81 -22.10
N MET A 63 12.72 -3.35 -23.08
CA MET A 63 12.33 -2.27 -24.00
C MET A 63 12.41 -2.64 -25.48
N ASP A 64 13.16 -3.68 -25.84
CA ASP A 64 13.34 -4.11 -27.24
C ASP A 64 12.64 -5.46 -27.45
N THR A 65 11.45 -5.40 -28.02
CA THR A 65 10.62 -6.57 -28.28
C THR A 65 11.31 -7.56 -29.22
N ASN A 66 11.97 -7.06 -30.28
CA ASN A 66 12.67 -7.93 -31.22
C ASN A 66 13.84 -8.69 -30.54
N TYR A 67 14.56 -8.01 -29.63
CA TYR A 67 15.60 -8.67 -28.83
C TYR A 67 14.98 -9.70 -27.88
N ALA A 68 13.94 -9.33 -27.16
CA ALA A 68 13.29 -10.21 -26.18
C ALA A 68 12.75 -11.49 -26.82
N GLU A 69 12.13 -11.39 -27.99
CA GLU A 69 11.56 -12.50 -28.75
C GLU A 69 12.62 -13.45 -29.31
N LYS A 70 13.71 -12.91 -29.86
CA LYS A 70 14.68 -13.68 -30.65
C LYS A 70 15.86 -14.20 -29.84
N THR A 71 16.20 -13.54 -28.73
CA THR A 71 17.47 -13.78 -28.03
C THR A 71 17.30 -14.22 -26.57
N THR A 72 16.08 -14.18 -26.03
CA THR A 72 15.86 -14.55 -24.63
C THR A 72 14.98 -15.77 -24.49
N GLN A 73 15.14 -16.49 -23.37
CA GLN A 73 14.29 -17.63 -23.03
C GLN A 73 12.82 -17.26 -22.76
N PHE A 74 12.52 -15.97 -22.61
CA PHE A 74 11.19 -15.48 -22.26
C PHE A 74 10.29 -15.31 -23.49
N GLY A 75 10.88 -15.11 -24.69
CA GLY A 75 10.14 -14.91 -25.94
C GLY A 75 9.28 -13.66 -26.01
N LYS A 76 9.39 -12.77 -25.03
CA LYS A 76 8.70 -11.46 -24.95
C LYS A 76 9.34 -10.58 -23.88
N ASN A 77 8.99 -9.28 -23.86
CA ASN A 77 9.49 -8.37 -22.85
C ASN A 77 9.06 -8.80 -21.43
N VAL A 78 9.98 -8.73 -20.50
CA VAL A 78 9.76 -8.97 -19.07
C VAL A 78 9.72 -7.62 -18.37
N VAL A 79 8.73 -7.43 -17.52
CA VAL A 79 8.62 -6.22 -16.67
C VAL A 79 9.79 -6.14 -15.70
N VAL A 80 10.34 -4.95 -15.51
CA VAL A 80 11.42 -4.72 -14.53
C VAL A 80 10.99 -5.17 -13.14
N GLY A 81 11.72 -6.10 -12.53
CA GLY A 81 11.37 -6.64 -11.22
C GLY A 81 11.24 -5.57 -10.13
N ASN A 82 12.10 -4.54 -10.17
CA ASN A 82 12.02 -3.42 -9.23
C ASN A 82 10.76 -2.55 -9.42
N TYR A 83 10.17 -2.51 -10.63
CA TYR A 83 8.86 -1.90 -10.82
C TYR A 83 7.79 -2.67 -10.05
N VAL A 84 7.76 -4.01 -10.18
CA VAL A 84 6.79 -4.87 -9.47
C VAL A 84 6.93 -4.71 -7.96
N TYR A 85 8.16 -4.70 -7.45
CA TYR A 85 8.43 -4.40 -6.04
C TYR A 85 7.88 -3.04 -5.61
N SER A 86 8.18 -1.98 -6.38
CA SER A 86 7.73 -0.62 -6.08
C SER A 86 6.21 -0.49 -6.13
N LEU A 87 5.56 -1.17 -7.09
CA LEU A 87 4.11 -1.25 -7.20
C LEU A 87 3.48 -1.87 -5.94
N LEU A 88 4.02 -2.99 -5.46
CA LEU A 88 3.54 -3.66 -4.24
C LEU A 88 3.73 -2.81 -2.98
N ILE A 89 4.84 -2.08 -2.89
CA ILE A 89 5.03 -1.07 -1.83
C ILE A 89 3.90 -0.03 -1.90
N GLY A 90 3.64 0.52 -3.08
CA GLY A 90 2.57 1.51 -3.29
C GLY A 90 1.18 0.98 -2.91
N MET A 91 0.85 -0.24 -3.35
CA MET A 91 -0.42 -0.91 -3.01
C MET A 91 -0.59 -1.11 -1.51
N SER A 92 0.50 -1.34 -0.77
CA SER A 92 0.47 -1.56 0.67
C SER A 92 0.39 -0.27 1.50
N VAL A 93 0.52 0.90 0.89
CA VAL A 93 0.51 2.19 1.63
C VAL A 93 -0.74 2.38 2.47
N PRO A 94 -1.97 2.23 1.95
CA PRO A 94 -3.17 2.48 2.73
C PRO A 94 -3.27 1.59 3.98
N ASP A 95 -2.77 0.36 3.90
CA ASP A 95 -2.90 -0.63 4.98
C ASP A 95 -1.71 -0.64 5.94
N ILE A 96 -0.50 -0.41 5.44
CA ILE A 96 0.74 -0.65 6.21
C ILE A 96 1.47 0.65 6.50
N SER A 97 1.77 1.46 5.48
CA SER A 97 2.74 2.55 5.61
C SER A 97 2.16 3.96 5.43
N GLY A 98 0.83 4.13 5.34
CA GLY A 98 0.21 5.43 5.14
C GLY A 98 0.49 6.45 6.27
N ARG A 99 0.76 5.96 7.49
CA ARG A 99 1.19 6.78 8.64
C ARG A 99 2.64 6.52 9.05
N ALA A 100 3.41 5.75 8.25
CA ALA A 100 4.77 5.40 8.61
C ALA A 100 5.67 6.63 8.74
N ILE A 101 6.54 6.60 9.74
CA ILE A 101 7.59 7.60 9.94
C ILE A 101 8.72 7.36 8.94
N ALA A 102 9.08 6.08 8.74
CA ALA A 102 10.13 5.68 7.79
C ALA A 102 10.03 4.20 7.40
N ASN A 103 10.47 3.86 6.19
CA ASN A 103 10.91 2.50 5.85
C ASN A 103 12.38 2.39 6.28
N LEU A 104 12.68 1.46 7.18
CA LEU A 104 14.02 1.35 7.76
C LEU A 104 14.94 0.45 6.97
N GLU A 105 14.40 -0.69 6.52
CA GLU A 105 15.20 -1.75 5.92
C GLU A 105 14.35 -2.65 5.04
N ILE A 106 14.94 -3.15 3.96
CA ILE A 106 14.45 -4.29 3.20
C ILE A 106 15.36 -5.47 3.54
N GLU A 107 14.86 -6.42 4.35
CA GLU A 107 15.65 -7.59 4.77
C GLU A 107 15.89 -8.57 3.63
N SER A 108 14.90 -8.70 2.76
CA SER A 108 14.98 -9.59 1.61
C SER A 108 14.04 -9.14 0.49
N LEU A 109 14.47 -9.36 -0.75
CA LEU A 109 13.67 -9.17 -1.95
C LEU A 109 13.95 -10.33 -2.93
N ARG A 110 12.89 -10.98 -3.40
CA ARG A 110 12.96 -12.06 -4.37
C ARG A 110 12.00 -11.82 -5.52
N HIS A 111 12.53 -11.78 -6.73
CA HIS A 111 11.76 -11.91 -7.97
C HIS A 111 11.58 -13.41 -8.22
N VAL A 112 10.36 -13.92 -7.94
CA VAL A 112 10.11 -15.37 -7.90
C VAL A 112 9.77 -15.92 -9.27
N ALA A 113 8.96 -15.18 -10.03
CA ALA A 113 8.60 -15.49 -11.41
C ALA A 113 8.57 -14.20 -12.25
N PRO A 114 8.75 -14.30 -13.57
CA PRO A 114 8.65 -13.15 -14.45
C PRO A 114 7.24 -12.58 -14.46
N THR A 115 7.15 -11.26 -14.57
CA THR A 115 5.91 -10.52 -14.82
C THR A 115 5.97 -10.00 -16.24
N TYR A 116 4.84 -9.99 -16.95
CA TYR A 116 4.73 -9.56 -18.34
C TYR A 116 3.76 -8.39 -18.50
N HIS A 117 3.90 -7.65 -19.59
CA HIS A 117 2.90 -6.66 -19.96
C HIS A 117 1.53 -7.34 -20.12
N GLY A 118 0.48 -6.77 -19.53
CA GLY A 118 -0.85 -7.34 -19.45
C GLY A 118 -1.13 -8.15 -18.18
N ASP A 119 -0.12 -8.55 -17.40
CA ASP A 119 -0.34 -9.17 -16.10
C ASP A 119 -0.99 -8.18 -15.12
N THR A 120 -1.94 -8.66 -14.33
CA THR A 120 -2.55 -7.89 -13.25
C THR A 120 -1.98 -8.35 -11.92
N ILE A 121 -1.33 -7.43 -11.21
CA ILE A 121 -0.68 -7.72 -9.93
C ILE A 121 -1.65 -7.43 -8.78
N TYR A 122 -1.72 -8.38 -7.86
CA TYR A 122 -2.41 -8.31 -6.58
C TYR A 122 -1.41 -8.49 -5.46
N GLY A 123 -1.62 -7.81 -4.34
CA GLY A 123 -0.70 -7.83 -3.21
C GLY A 123 -1.37 -8.19 -1.89
N GLU A 124 -0.64 -8.87 -1.03
CA GLU A 124 -1.00 -9.06 0.37
C GLU A 124 0.21 -8.86 1.27
N THR A 125 -0.01 -8.39 2.48
CA THR A 125 1.05 -8.16 3.47
C THR A 125 0.68 -8.78 4.80
N THR A 126 1.55 -9.62 5.33
CA THR A 126 1.41 -10.26 6.65
C THR A 126 2.36 -9.60 7.65
N VAL A 127 1.85 -9.28 8.85
CA VAL A 127 2.66 -8.82 9.98
C VAL A 127 3.39 -10.01 10.57
N LEU A 128 4.72 -10.01 10.53
CA LEU A 128 5.54 -11.11 11.06
C LEU A 128 5.93 -10.87 12.51
N ASP A 129 6.24 -9.62 12.87
CA ASP A 129 6.67 -9.24 14.21
C ASP A 129 6.49 -7.74 14.43
N LYS A 130 6.49 -7.30 15.69
CA LYS A 130 6.52 -5.89 16.05
C LYS A 130 7.19 -5.66 17.39
N TRP A 131 7.89 -4.53 17.53
CA TRP A 131 8.53 -4.12 18.78
C TRP A 131 8.58 -2.62 18.91
N GLU A 132 8.68 -2.16 20.15
CA GLU A 132 8.80 -0.73 20.45
C GLU A 132 10.20 -0.20 20.09
N SER A 133 10.27 1.08 19.74
CA SER A 133 11.56 1.74 19.49
C SER A 133 12.36 1.85 20.78
N LYS A 134 13.67 1.53 20.70
CA LYS A 134 14.59 1.64 21.85
C LYS A 134 14.97 3.08 22.19
N SER A 135 14.82 4.01 21.25
CA SER A 135 15.29 5.40 21.38
C SER A 135 14.17 6.40 21.64
N LYS A 136 12.92 6.04 21.36
CA LYS A 136 11.74 6.90 21.52
C LYS A 136 10.54 6.05 21.90
N ASP A 137 9.73 6.52 22.83
CA ASP A 137 8.55 5.84 23.37
C ASP A 137 7.27 6.05 22.54
N ASP A 138 7.30 6.99 21.60
CA ASP A 138 6.18 7.42 20.78
C ASP A 138 6.00 6.63 19.46
N ARG A 139 6.83 5.61 19.21
CA ARG A 139 6.86 4.83 17.97
C ARG A 139 7.32 3.40 18.18
N GLY A 140 7.05 2.56 17.18
CA GLY A 140 7.53 1.19 17.14
C GLY A 140 7.92 0.80 15.71
N VAL A 141 8.42 -0.43 15.58
CA VAL A 141 8.79 -1.04 14.31
C VAL A 141 7.89 -2.24 14.05
N VAL A 142 7.43 -2.39 12.83
CA VAL A 142 6.65 -3.54 12.38
C VAL A 142 7.45 -4.23 11.27
N LEU A 143 7.72 -5.53 11.43
CA LEU A 143 8.29 -6.39 10.40
C LEU A 143 7.15 -7.00 9.60
N VAL A 144 7.15 -6.79 8.29
CA VAL A 144 6.11 -7.30 7.40
C VAL A 144 6.70 -8.06 6.22
N GLU A 145 5.95 -9.08 5.77
CA GLU A 145 6.21 -9.80 4.53
C GLU A 145 5.12 -9.48 3.51
N THR A 146 5.53 -9.01 2.34
CA THR A 146 4.60 -8.73 1.24
C THR A 146 4.81 -9.72 0.11
N LYS A 147 3.72 -10.28 -0.38
CA LYS A 147 3.64 -11.19 -1.52
C LYS A 147 2.85 -10.55 -2.65
N GLY A 148 3.39 -10.63 -3.85
CA GLY A 148 2.72 -10.20 -5.06
C GLY A 148 2.40 -11.39 -5.96
N TYR A 149 1.17 -11.46 -6.42
CA TYR A 149 0.66 -12.51 -7.30
C TYR A 149 0.14 -11.90 -8.60
N ASN A 150 0.26 -12.63 -9.69
CA ASN A 150 -0.45 -12.29 -10.92
C ASN A 150 -1.91 -12.79 -10.87
N GLN A 151 -2.67 -12.55 -11.95
CA GLN A 151 -4.08 -12.95 -12.10
C GLN A 151 -4.32 -14.46 -12.00
N ASP A 152 -3.30 -15.27 -12.26
CA ASP A 152 -3.36 -16.73 -12.22
C ASP A 152 -2.96 -17.29 -10.83
N GLY A 153 -2.69 -16.41 -9.86
CA GLY A 153 -2.23 -16.78 -8.53
C GLY A 153 -0.75 -17.18 -8.45
N THR A 154 0.03 -16.94 -9.52
CA THR A 154 1.47 -17.18 -9.51
C THR A 154 2.16 -16.14 -8.65
N LEU A 155 2.97 -16.57 -7.66
CA LEU A 155 3.82 -15.69 -6.87
C LEU A 155 4.93 -15.11 -7.75
N VAL A 156 4.92 -13.79 -7.95
CA VAL A 156 5.90 -13.09 -8.79
C VAL A 156 6.96 -12.34 -7.98
N CYS A 157 6.58 -11.83 -6.82
CA CYS A 157 7.48 -11.06 -5.95
C CYS A 157 7.21 -11.35 -4.47
N LEU A 158 8.27 -11.43 -3.68
CA LEU A 158 8.23 -11.64 -2.24
C LEU A 158 9.30 -10.78 -1.58
N PHE A 159 8.93 -9.99 -0.56
CA PHE A 159 9.91 -9.22 0.20
C PHE A 159 9.51 -9.02 1.67
N ARG A 160 10.52 -8.79 2.50
CA ARG A 160 10.36 -8.43 3.91
C ARG A 160 10.94 -7.06 4.17
N ARG A 161 10.23 -6.25 4.94
CA ARG A 161 10.69 -4.91 5.32
C ARG A 161 10.34 -4.56 6.75
N LYS A 162 11.16 -3.66 7.34
CA LYS A 162 10.90 -3.03 8.63
C LYS A 162 10.34 -1.63 8.39
N VAL A 163 9.19 -1.37 8.99
CA VAL A 163 8.49 -0.08 8.89
C VAL A 163 8.40 0.54 10.27
N MET A 164 8.90 1.75 10.44
CA MET A 164 8.71 2.53 11.66
C MET A 164 7.36 3.24 11.60
N VAL A 165 6.51 2.96 12.57
CA VAL A 165 5.15 3.50 12.64
C VAL A 165 4.94 4.26 13.96
N PRO A 166 4.12 5.32 13.97
CA PRO A 166 3.84 6.08 15.18
C PRO A 166 2.92 5.29 16.12
N LYS A 167 3.03 5.52 17.41
CA LYS A 167 2.02 5.15 18.40
C LYS A 167 0.86 6.16 18.38
N ARG A 168 -0.29 5.80 18.97
CA ARG A 168 -1.42 6.71 19.13
C ARG A 168 -1.03 7.99 19.84
N SER A 169 -0.23 7.91 20.91
CA SER A 169 0.27 9.07 21.64
C SER A 169 1.00 10.10 20.77
N TYR A 170 1.75 9.64 19.75
CA TYR A 170 2.38 10.53 18.79
C TYR A 170 1.38 11.22 17.87
N LEU A 171 0.34 10.50 17.44
CA LEU A 171 -0.70 11.03 16.57
C LEU A 171 -1.57 12.04 17.33
N ASP A 172 -1.98 11.71 18.56
CA ASP A 172 -2.81 12.56 19.42
C ASP A 172 -2.11 13.88 19.75
N ALA A 173 -0.80 13.85 20.03
CA ALA A 173 0.00 15.06 20.27
C ALA A 173 0.09 16.01 19.06
N ARG A 174 -0.30 15.53 17.87
CA ARG A 174 -0.31 16.30 16.60
C ARG A 174 -1.71 16.55 16.05
N GLY A 175 -2.74 16.43 16.90
CA GLY A 175 -4.12 16.75 16.56
C GLY A 175 -4.94 15.59 16.01
N GLY A 176 -4.43 14.33 16.07
CA GLY A 176 -5.19 13.13 15.71
C GLY A 176 -5.54 12.98 14.21
N GLU A 177 -5.54 14.06 13.48
CA GLU A 177 -5.90 14.10 12.06
C GLU A 177 -4.69 13.83 11.15
N GLN A 178 -4.98 13.41 9.93
CA GLN A 178 -3.94 13.25 8.90
C GLN A 178 -3.28 14.62 8.64
N PRO A 179 -1.96 14.77 8.83
CA PRO A 179 -1.29 16.02 8.57
C PRO A 179 -1.53 16.50 7.13
N GLY A 180 -2.05 17.69 6.93
CA GLY A 180 -2.21 18.32 5.64
C GLY A 180 -3.57 18.19 4.95
N ARG A 181 -4.57 17.54 5.58
CA ARG A 181 -5.94 17.67 5.08
C ARG A 181 -6.50 19.04 5.52
N PRO A 182 -6.79 19.96 4.59
CA PRO A 182 -7.43 21.20 4.97
C PRO A 182 -8.82 20.89 5.54
N ALA A 183 -9.21 21.62 6.61
CA ALA A 183 -10.60 21.61 7.07
C ALA A 183 -11.49 22.02 5.89
N LEU A 184 -12.45 21.18 5.54
CA LEU A 184 -13.47 21.56 4.58
C LEU A 184 -14.29 22.66 5.26
N GLN A 185 -14.24 23.87 4.71
CA GLN A 185 -15.17 24.94 5.14
C GLN A 185 -16.55 24.51 4.66
N ASP A 186 -17.48 24.38 5.59
CA ASP A 186 -18.89 24.23 5.26
C ASP A 186 -19.26 25.45 4.45
N THR A 187 -19.38 25.31 3.15
CA THR A 187 -20.00 26.33 2.30
C THR A 187 -21.50 26.23 2.57
N GLU A 188 -21.95 26.95 3.59
CA GLU A 188 -23.37 27.31 3.70
C GLU A 188 -23.74 28.13 2.44
N GLY A 189 -24.46 27.49 1.52
CA GLY A 189 -25.12 28.08 0.37
C GLY A 189 -26.62 28.05 0.54
#